data_4448ba56acc46679d1e5f27c1382308b
#
_entry.id   4448ba56acc46679d1e5f27c1382308b
#
_cell.length_a   1.000
_cell.length_b   1.000
_cell.length_c   1.000
_cell.angle_alpha   90.00
_cell.angle_beta   90.00
_cell.angle_gamma   90.00
#
_symmetry.space_group_name_H-M   'P 1'
#
loop_
_entity.id
_entity.type
_entity.pdbx_description
1 polymer ?
#
loop_
_entity_poly.entity_id
_entity_poly.type
_entity_poly.pdbx_seq_one_letter_code
_entity_poly.pdbx_strand_id
1 'polypeptide(L)'
;DMSTEKKLQHIVIVGGGFAGFLLAKRINPEKFRVTLVDRKNFHAFPPLFYQIASSGLEPAAICFPFRKELRKLRHVRFHMGEALAVDTQKQILTTNTGNINYDYLVLATGTTNNFFNMPELRERVYTLKSTAEAIRLRNEILFCLERACTCAEPESRRTLLCFTVVGGGPTGVEIAGALGEMKKYILSREYPEISPCDMRVVIVEGSDRLLQNMSCL
;
A
#
# COMPACT_ATOMS: atom_id res chain seq x y z
N ASP A 1 0.09 -51.94 -11.42
CA ASP A 1 0.04 -50.67 -12.17
C ASP A 1 0.52 -49.56 -11.26
N MET A 2 1.82 -49.26 -11.36
CA MET A 2 2.38 -48.05 -10.75
C MET A 2 1.94 -46.86 -11.61
N SER A 3 0.85 -46.21 -11.22
CA SER A 3 0.49 -44.92 -11.78
C SER A 3 1.65 -43.95 -11.54
N THR A 4 2.33 -43.56 -12.60
CA THR A 4 3.34 -42.49 -12.59
C THR A 4 2.59 -41.20 -12.12
N GLU A 5 2.68 -40.89 -10.84
CA GLU A 5 2.22 -39.59 -10.32
C GLU A 5 2.91 -38.52 -11.15
N LYS A 6 2.13 -37.80 -11.95
CA LYS A 6 2.62 -36.72 -12.79
C LYS A 6 3.18 -35.64 -11.87
N LYS A 7 4.50 -35.54 -11.78
CA LYS A 7 5.20 -34.56 -10.95
C LYS A 7 4.80 -33.15 -11.41
N LEU A 8 3.98 -32.44 -10.60
CA LEU A 8 3.58 -31.07 -10.88
C LEU A 8 4.80 -30.15 -10.83
N GLN A 9 4.92 -29.29 -11.82
CA GLN A 9 5.97 -28.27 -11.83
C GLN A 9 5.67 -27.23 -10.74
N HIS A 10 6.71 -26.70 -10.13
CA HIS A 10 6.64 -25.78 -9.01
C HIS A 10 6.85 -24.34 -9.45
N ILE A 11 5.83 -23.52 -9.32
CA ILE A 11 5.91 -22.08 -9.54
C ILE A 11 6.06 -21.39 -8.18
N VAL A 12 7.09 -20.58 -8.03
CA VAL A 12 7.24 -19.68 -6.88
C VAL A 12 6.94 -18.24 -7.33
N ILE A 13 6.01 -17.59 -6.65
CA ILE A 13 5.60 -16.21 -6.91
C ILE A 13 6.03 -15.35 -5.74
N VAL A 14 6.89 -14.36 -5.96
CA VAL A 14 7.34 -13.41 -4.95
C VAL A 14 6.53 -12.12 -5.05
N GLY A 15 5.76 -11.84 -4.00
CA GLY A 15 4.87 -10.69 -3.90
C GLY A 15 3.40 -11.05 -4.11
N GLY A 16 2.61 -10.86 -3.04
CA GLY A 16 1.16 -11.09 -2.99
C GLY A 16 0.32 -9.84 -3.30
N GLY A 17 0.88 -8.89 -4.05
CA GLY A 17 0.15 -7.76 -4.60
C GLY A 17 -0.84 -8.17 -5.69
N PHE A 18 -1.36 -7.20 -6.46
CA PHE A 18 -2.36 -7.47 -7.51
C PHE A 18 -1.91 -8.56 -8.49
N ALA A 19 -0.71 -8.41 -9.05
CA ALA A 19 -0.22 -9.33 -10.08
C ALA A 19 0.00 -10.75 -9.51
N GLY A 20 0.77 -10.87 -8.44
CA GLY A 20 1.12 -12.18 -7.89
C GLY A 20 -0.05 -12.92 -7.27
N PHE A 21 -0.93 -12.22 -6.55
CA PHE A 21 -2.13 -12.80 -5.97
C PHE A 21 -3.13 -13.28 -7.03
N LEU A 22 -3.36 -12.46 -8.07
CA LEU A 22 -4.24 -12.83 -9.17
C LEU A 22 -3.69 -14.01 -9.97
N LEU A 23 -2.37 -13.99 -10.25
CA LEU A 23 -1.71 -15.10 -10.93
C LEU A 23 -1.85 -16.41 -10.15
N ALA A 24 -1.55 -16.38 -8.84
CA ALA A 24 -1.67 -17.56 -7.99
C ALA A 24 -3.08 -18.19 -8.03
N LYS A 25 -4.12 -17.36 -8.13
CA LYS A 25 -5.52 -17.82 -8.21
C LYS A 25 -5.91 -18.41 -9.58
N ARG A 26 -5.18 -18.07 -10.66
CA ARG A 26 -5.51 -18.45 -12.05
C ARG A 26 -4.65 -19.56 -12.64
N ILE A 27 -3.58 -19.97 -11.96
CA ILE A 27 -2.71 -21.06 -12.44
C ILE A 27 -3.47 -22.37 -12.46
N ASN A 28 -3.25 -23.15 -13.54
CA ASN A 28 -3.88 -24.45 -13.70
C ASN A 28 -3.37 -25.46 -12.65
N PRO A 29 -4.26 -25.97 -11.76
CA PRO A 29 -3.88 -26.89 -10.69
C PRO A 29 -3.46 -28.29 -11.18
N GLU A 30 -3.83 -28.68 -12.41
CA GLU A 30 -3.49 -29.98 -12.97
C GLU A 30 -2.01 -30.06 -13.45
N LYS A 31 -1.38 -28.88 -13.66
CA LYS A 31 -0.02 -28.78 -14.20
C LYS A 31 0.97 -28.28 -13.17
N PHE A 32 0.52 -27.46 -12.23
CA PHE A 32 1.39 -26.68 -11.35
C PHE A 32 0.97 -26.74 -9.88
N ARG A 33 1.96 -26.77 -9.02
CA ARG A 33 1.84 -26.35 -7.62
C ARG A 33 2.45 -24.96 -7.46
N VAL A 34 1.88 -24.14 -6.59
CA VAL A 34 2.29 -22.75 -6.42
C VAL A 34 2.70 -22.49 -4.98
N THR A 35 3.80 -21.76 -4.79
CA THR A 35 4.13 -21.12 -3.51
C THR A 35 4.09 -19.61 -3.70
N LEU A 36 3.16 -18.94 -3.01
CA LEU A 36 3.09 -17.49 -2.94
C LEU A 36 3.92 -17.02 -1.74
N VAL A 37 4.98 -16.26 -1.99
CA VAL A 37 5.88 -15.70 -0.97
C VAL A 37 5.59 -14.21 -0.79
N ASP A 38 5.32 -13.78 0.45
CA ASP A 38 5.17 -12.35 0.78
C ASP A 38 5.64 -12.08 2.20
N ARG A 39 6.15 -10.89 2.46
CA ARG A 39 6.55 -10.42 3.79
C ARG A 39 5.36 -10.23 4.73
N LYS A 40 4.18 -9.92 4.17
CA LYS A 40 2.91 -9.74 4.89
C LYS A 40 2.05 -10.98 4.72
N ASN A 41 1.18 -11.25 5.68
CA ASN A 41 0.24 -12.37 5.64
C ASN A 41 -1.13 -12.00 5.05
N PHE A 42 -1.22 -10.84 4.38
CA PHE A 42 -2.47 -10.34 3.78
C PHE A 42 -2.22 -9.62 2.46
N HIS A 43 -3.19 -9.71 1.58
CA HIS A 43 -3.33 -8.85 0.41
C HIS A 43 -4.00 -7.54 0.84
N ALA A 44 -3.45 -6.42 0.44
CA ALA A 44 -4.07 -5.11 0.62
C ALA A 44 -4.49 -4.51 -0.71
N PHE A 45 -5.44 -3.59 -0.68
CA PHE A 45 -5.92 -2.86 -1.86
C PHE A 45 -5.39 -1.40 -1.84
N PRO A 46 -4.18 -1.14 -2.40
CA PRO A 46 -3.51 0.15 -2.30
C PRO A 46 -4.30 1.36 -2.82
N PRO A 47 -5.16 1.26 -3.85
CA PRO A 47 -5.94 2.40 -4.31
C PRO A 47 -6.85 3.02 -3.26
N LEU A 48 -7.13 2.33 -2.16
CA LEU A 48 -7.97 2.86 -1.06
C LEU A 48 -7.18 3.26 0.18
N PHE A 49 -5.85 3.30 0.15
CA PHE A 49 -5.06 3.73 1.30
C PHE A 49 -5.34 5.18 1.70
N TYR A 50 -5.65 6.05 0.75
CA TYR A 50 -6.01 7.44 1.04
C TYR A 50 -7.27 7.54 1.91
N GLN A 51 -8.23 6.62 1.76
CA GLN A 51 -9.43 6.59 2.61
C GLN A 51 -9.13 6.14 4.04
N ILE A 52 -8.16 5.23 4.24
CA ILE A 52 -7.67 4.92 5.59
C ILE A 52 -7.02 6.17 6.19
N ALA A 53 -6.13 6.84 5.43
CA ALA A 53 -5.40 8.01 5.91
C ALA A 53 -6.33 9.19 6.26
N SER A 54 -7.46 9.34 5.59
CA SER A 54 -8.48 10.36 5.86
C SER A 54 -9.58 9.91 6.84
N SER A 55 -9.40 8.77 7.53
CA SER A 55 -10.41 8.18 8.44
C SER A 55 -11.74 7.78 7.79
N GLY A 56 -11.80 7.73 6.47
CA GLY A 56 -13.01 7.34 5.73
C GLY A 56 -13.24 5.83 5.64
N LEU A 57 -12.21 5.01 5.92
CA LEU A 57 -12.30 3.57 5.80
C LEU A 57 -11.42 2.85 6.84
N GLU A 58 -11.97 1.79 7.43
CA GLU A 58 -11.19 0.94 8.33
C GLU A 58 -10.23 0.02 7.57
N PRO A 59 -8.99 -0.20 8.08
CA PRO A 59 -8.00 -1.03 7.43
C PRO A 59 -8.47 -2.45 7.11
N ALA A 60 -9.31 -3.03 7.97
CA ALA A 60 -9.85 -4.37 7.79
C ALA A 60 -10.74 -4.51 6.55
N ALA A 61 -11.32 -3.43 6.06
CA ALA A 61 -12.17 -3.45 4.87
C ALA A 61 -11.40 -3.72 3.56
N ILE A 62 -10.09 -3.47 3.54
CA ILE A 62 -9.25 -3.61 2.35
C ILE A 62 -8.03 -4.51 2.55
N CYS A 63 -7.94 -5.22 3.67
CA CYS A 63 -6.88 -6.17 3.97
C CYS A 63 -7.46 -7.59 4.05
N PHE A 64 -7.03 -8.45 3.12
CA PHE A 64 -7.56 -9.81 2.95
C PHE A 64 -6.48 -10.83 3.31
N PRO A 65 -6.61 -11.62 4.42
CA PRO A 65 -5.62 -12.60 4.84
C PRO A 65 -5.39 -13.67 3.76
N PHE A 66 -4.15 -13.88 3.30
CA PHE A 66 -3.83 -14.84 2.23
C PHE A 66 -4.34 -16.23 2.54
N ARG A 67 -4.15 -16.74 3.77
CA ARG A 67 -4.58 -18.09 4.14
C ARG A 67 -6.09 -18.28 4.01
N LYS A 68 -6.89 -17.25 4.33
CA LYS A 68 -8.35 -17.27 4.15
C LYS A 68 -8.72 -17.30 2.67
N GLU A 69 -8.08 -16.43 1.89
CA GLU A 69 -8.37 -16.27 0.46
C GLU A 69 -7.93 -17.49 -0.37
N LEU A 70 -6.81 -18.12 -0.01
CA LEU A 70 -6.22 -19.24 -0.75
C LEU A 70 -6.69 -20.61 -0.27
N ARG A 71 -7.46 -20.70 0.82
CA ARG A 71 -7.84 -21.98 1.47
C ARG A 71 -8.52 -23.00 0.56
N LYS A 72 -9.25 -22.52 -0.46
CA LYS A 72 -9.94 -23.36 -1.43
C LYS A 72 -9.05 -23.83 -2.58
N LEU A 73 -7.87 -23.24 -2.73
CA LEU A 73 -6.92 -23.52 -3.80
C LEU A 73 -5.83 -24.48 -3.28
N ARG A 74 -6.12 -25.78 -3.31
CA ARG A 74 -5.25 -26.83 -2.73
C ARG A 74 -3.85 -26.88 -3.33
N HIS A 75 -3.67 -26.40 -4.56
CA HIS A 75 -2.39 -26.34 -5.27
C HIS A 75 -1.57 -25.09 -4.90
N VAL A 76 -2.13 -24.11 -4.16
CA VAL A 76 -1.45 -22.89 -3.75
C VAL A 76 -1.12 -22.93 -2.27
N ARG A 77 0.17 -22.77 -1.93
CA ARG A 77 0.65 -22.60 -0.55
C ARG A 77 1.11 -21.17 -0.34
N PHE A 78 0.74 -20.58 0.77
CA PHE A 78 1.27 -19.30 1.21
C PHE A 78 2.48 -19.52 2.12
N HIS A 79 3.58 -18.83 1.80
CA HIS A 79 4.82 -18.79 2.57
C HIS A 79 5.10 -17.34 3.01
N MET A 80 5.02 -17.08 4.29
CA MET A 80 5.38 -15.77 4.84
C MET A 80 6.90 -15.69 4.95
N GLY A 81 7.51 -14.78 4.19
CA GLY A 81 8.95 -14.60 4.17
C GLY A 81 9.39 -13.47 3.27
N GLU A 82 10.60 -13.01 3.47
CA GLU A 82 11.27 -12.01 2.65
C GLU A 82 12.22 -12.67 1.67
N ALA A 83 12.06 -12.39 0.38
CA ALA A 83 12.99 -12.85 -0.66
C ALA A 83 14.29 -12.04 -0.56
N LEU A 84 15.41 -12.73 -0.40
CA LEU A 84 16.72 -12.12 -0.20
C LEU A 84 17.62 -12.26 -1.44
N ALA A 85 17.63 -13.44 -2.07
CA ALA A 85 18.46 -13.73 -3.23
C ALA A 85 17.83 -14.79 -4.14
N VAL A 86 18.24 -14.81 -5.39
CA VAL A 86 17.82 -15.79 -6.39
C VAL A 86 19.07 -16.39 -7.03
N ASP A 87 19.22 -17.71 -6.95
CA ASP A 87 20.19 -18.49 -7.74
C ASP A 87 19.44 -19.10 -8.94
N THR A 88 19.62 -18.50 -10.11
CA THR A 88 18.93 -18.91 -11.34
C THR A 88 19.47 -20.20 -11.91
N GLN A 89 20.74 -20.54 -11.65
CA GLN A 89 21.35 -21.78 -12.13
C GLN A 89 20.88 -23.00 -11.34
N LYS A 90 20.79 -22.84 -10.01
CA LYS A 90 20.29 -23.89 -9.12
C LYS A 90 18.77 -23.86 -8.95
N GLN A 91 18.11 -22.85 -9.49
CA GLN A 91 16.65 -22.62 -9.33
C GLN A 91 16.24 -22.58 -7.86
N ILE A 92 16.96 -21.76 -7.07
CA ILE A 92 16.74 -21.59 -5.63
C ILE A 92 16.39 -20.13 -5.33
N LEU A 93 15.27 -19.91 -4.66
CA LEU A 93 14.93 -18.66 -3.99
C LEU A 93 15.38 -18.75 -2.53
N THR A 94 16.28 -17.87 -2.09
CA THR A 94 16.66 -17.72 -0.68
C THR A 94 15.74 -16.71 -0.01
N THR A 95 15.15 -17.12 1.11
CA THR A 95 14.32 -16.24 1.97
C THR A 95 14.92 -16.17 3.37
N ASN A 96 14.46 -15.21 4.17
CA ASN A 96 14.81 -15.10 5.59
C ASN A 96 14.34 -16.32 6.44
N THR A 97 13.53 -17.20 5.89
CA THR A 97 12.99 -18.40 6.55
C THR A 97 13.47 -19.70 5.93
N GLY A 98 14.39 -19.66 4.95
CA GLY A 98 14.98 -20.81 4.29
C GLY A 98 14.91 -20.73 2.76
N ASN A 99 15.40 -21.80 2.12
CA ASN A 99 15.49 -21.89 0.67
C ASN A 99 14.26 -22.59 0.08
N ILE A 100 13.82 -22.13 -1.08
CA ILE A 100 12.69 -22.69 -1.83
C ILE A 100 13.16 -23.00 -3.25
N ASN A 101 13.12 -24.29 -3.63
CA ASN A 101 13.39 -24.72 -5.00
C ASN A 101 12.19 -24.42 -5.89
N TYR A 102 12.43 -24.06 -7.14
CA TYR A 102 11.38 -23.76 -8.11
C TYR A 102 11.73 -24.32 -9.50
N ASP A 103 10.71 -24.57 -10.31
CA ASP A 103 10.85 -24.78 -11.76
C ASP A 103 10.67 -23.44 -12.49
N TYR A 104 9.76 -22.59 -11.98
CA TYR A 104 9.51 -21.24 -12.48
C TYR A 104 9.46 -20.24 -11.33
N LEU A 105 10.08 -19.08 -11.52
CA LEU A 105 10.05 -17.97 -10.58
C LEU A 105 9.37 -16.75 -11.21
N VAL A 106 8.41 -16.18 -10.50
CA VAL A 106 7.72 -14.96 -10.88
C VAL A 106 8.02 -13.88 -9.84
N LEU A 107 8.62 -12.78 -10.27
CA LEU A 107 8.85 -11.60 -9.43
C LEU A 107 7.72 -10.59 -9.62
N ALA A 108 6.86 -10.48 -8.61
CA ALA A 108 5.70 -9.59 -8.57
C ALA A 108 5.77 -8.64 -7.37
N THR A 109 6.96 -8.12 -7.08
CA THR A 109 7.30 -7.36 -5.87
C THR A 109 6.73 -5.94 -5.83
N GLY A 110 6.14 -5.47 -6.94
CA GLY A 110 5.56 -4.13 -7.05
C GLY A 110 6.61 -3.03 -7.14
N THR A 111 6.29 -1.86 -6.62
CA THR A 111 7.11 -0.65 -6.67
C THR A 111 7.36 -0.09 -5.28
N THR A 112 8.42 0.67 -5.13
CA THR A 112 8.75 1.44 -3.93
C THR A 112 8.62 2.94 -4.18
N ASN A 113 8.74 3.75 -3.11
CA ASN A 113 8.77 5.20 -3.22
C ASN A 113 10.06 5.66 -3.92
N ASN A 114 9.92 6.63 -4.81
CA ASN A 114 11.04 7.34 -5.41
C ASN A 114 11.08 8.77 -4.88
N PHE A 115 12.20 9.17 -4.30
CA PHE A 115 12.42 10.52 -3.77
C PHE A 115 13.26 11.40 -4.70
N PHE A 116 13.46 11.00 -5.96
CA PHE A 116 14.12 11.80 -7.02
C PHE A 116 15.44 12.44 -6.58
N ASN A 117 16.33 11.67 -5.95
CA ASN A 117 17.62 12.11 -5.41
C ASN A 117 17.52 13.12 -4.24
N MET A 118 16.39 13.18 -3.55
CA MET A 118 16.19 13.96 -2.32
C MET A 118 16.00 13.03 -1.12
N PRO A 119 17.05 12.33 -0.64
CA PRO A 119 16.92 11.32 0.42
C PRO A 119 16.43 11.91 1.75
N GLU A 120 16.68 13.20 1.99
CA GLU A 120 16.21 13.94 3.16
C GLU A 120 14.69 14.03 3.26
N LEU A 121 13.97 13.93 2.13
CA LEU A 121 12.51 13.89 2.15
C LEU A 121 11.97 12.63 2.83
N ARG A 122 12.72 11.54 2.80
CA ARG A 122 12.29 10.26 3.39
C ARG A 122 11.93 10.38 4.88
N GLU A 123 12.63 11.23 5.60
CA GLU A 123 12.42 11.45 7.04
C GLU A 123 11.41 12.54 7.34
N ARG A 124 11.08 13.37 6.34
CA ARG A 124 10.24 14.56 6.51
C ARG A 124 8.82 14.40 5.95
N VAL A 125 8.54 13.32 5.24
CA VAL A 125 7.23 13.09 4.61
C VAL A 125 6.61 11.77 5.05
N TYR A 126 5.31 11.74 5.08
CA TYR A 126 4.53 10.52 5.21
C TYR A 126 4.28 9.94 3.82
N THR A 127 4.54 8.65 3.66
CA THR A 127 4.30 7.91 2.42
C THR A 127 3.01 7.08 2.51
N LEU A 128 2.48 6.62 1.37
CA LEU A 128 1.20 5.93 1.30
C LEU A 128 1.30 4.65 0.42
N LYS A 129 2.27 3.79 0.75
CA LYS A 129 2.54 2.52 0.05
C LYS A 129 2.12 1.27 0.81
N SER A 130 1.69 1.42 2.05
CA SER A 130 1.26 0.30 2.89
C SER A 130 0.15 0.71 3.84
N THR A 131 -0.61 -0.28 4.31
CA THR A 131 -1.64 -0.07 5.35
C THR A 131 -1.07 0.55 6.62
N ALA A 132 0.14 0.14 7.03
CA ALA A 132 0.81 0.72 8.21
C ALA A 132 1.13 2.21 8.01
N GLU A 133 1.60 2.60 6.83
CA GLU A 133 1.83 4.00 6.49
C GLU A 133 0.53 4.81 6.46
N ALA A 134 -0.54 4.23 5.91
CA ALA A 134 -1.86 4.87 5.89
C ALA A 134 -2.40 5.12 7.31
N ILE A 135 -2.27 4.15 8.21
CA ILE A 135 -2.65 4.28 9.62
C ILE A 135 -1.78 5.32 10.32
N ARG A 136 -0.47 5.31 10.08
CA ARG A 136 0.44 6.31 10.65
C ARG A 136 0.05 7.73 10.21
N LEU A 137 -0.21 7.92 8.92
CA LEU A 137 -0.65 9.20 8.38
C LEU A 137 -2.00 9.63 8.97
N ARG A 138 -2.96 8.72 9.09
CA ARG A 138 -4.25 8.98 9.76
C ARG A 138 -4.05 9.51 11.18
N ASN A 139 -3.24 8.81 11.96
CA ASN A 139 -3.01 9.18 13.34
C ASN A 139 -2.35 10.55 13.46
N GLU A 140 -1.43 10.90 12.56
CA GLU A 140 -0.80 12.21 12.54
C GLU A 140 -1.78 13.32 12.16
N ILE A 141 -2.63 13.11 11.16
CA ILE A 141 -3.67 14.07 10.78
C ILE A 141 -4.58 14.35 11.96
N LEU A 142 -5.10 13.30 12.61
CA LEU A 142 -5.97 13.45 13.78
C LEU A 142 -5.24 14.16 14.94
N PHE A 143 -3.99 13.81 15.19
CA PHE A 143 -3.16 14.44 16.22
C PHE A 143 -2.95 15.94 15.96
N CYS A 144 -2.73 16.33 14.70
CA CYS A 144 -2.64 17.73 14.32
C CYS A 144 -3.95 18.48 14.59
N LEU A 145 -5.12 17.88 14.31
CA LEU A 145 -6.42 18.47 14.58
C LEU A 145 -6.63 18.66 16.09
N GLU A 146 -6.39 17.63 16.91
CA GLU A 146 -6.50 17.70 18.37
C GLU A 146 -5.59 18.79 18.97
N ARG A 147 -4.35 18.88 18.52
CA ARG A 147 -3.42 19.93 18.96
C ARG A 147 -3.90 21.33 18.54
N ALA A 148 -4.49 21.44 17.36
CA ALA A 148 -5.00 22.72 16.88
C ALA A 148 -6.18 23.23 17.73
N CYS A 149 -7.03 22.32 18.28
CA CYS A 149 -8.13 22.70 19.19
C CYS A 149 -7.62 23.40 20.44
N THR A 150 -6.48 22.98 20.98
CA THR A 150 -5.92 23.52 22.22
C THR A 150 -4.84 24.59 22.01
N CYS A 151 -4.45 24.85 20.75
CA CYS A 151 -3.41 25.81 20.42
C CYS A 151 -3.94 27.24 20.45
N ALA A 152 -3.47 28.04 21.40
CA ALA A 152 -3.87 29.43 21.56
C ALA A 152 -3.20 30.38 20.56
N GLU A 153 -2.00 30.02 20.09
CA GLU A 153 -1.22 30.86 19.20
C GLU A 153 -1.66 30.65 17.73
N PRO A 154 -2.18 31.72 17.03
CA PRO A 154 -2.79 31.57 15.70
C PRO A 154 -1.87 31.03 14.62
N GLU A 155 -0.59 31.41 14.61
CA GLU A 155 0.36 30.97 13.57
C GLU A 155 0.72 29.49 13.74
N SER A 156 0.95 29.07 14.97
CA SER A 156 1.19 27.64 15.29
C SER A 156 -0.05 26.79 14.95
N ARG A 157 -1.26 27.30 15.21
CA ARG A 157 -2.50 26.61 14.79
C ARG A 157 -2.58 26.45 13.28
N ARG A 158 -2.29 27.49 12.50
CA ARG A 158 -2.29 27.42 11.03
C ARG A 158 -1.24 26.46 10.51
N THR A 159 -0.08 26.38 11.15
CA THR A 159 0.98 25.42 10.81
C THR A 159 0.49 23.98 11.01
N LEU A 160 -0.17 23.68 12.14
CA LEU A 160 -0.75 22.36 12.42
C LEU A 160 -1.84 21.96 11.41
N LEU A 161 -2.57 22.93 10.87
CA LEU A 161 -3.69 22.73 9.94
C LEU A 161 -3.29 22.87 8.45
N CYS A 162 -1.99 22.99 8.15
CA CYS A 162 -1.49 23.06 6.78
C CYS A 162 -0.97 21.68 6.32
N PHE A 163 -1.75 21.02 5.49
CA PHE A 163 -1.39 19.71 4.92
C PHE A 163 -0.84 19.89 3.51
N THR A 164 0.43 19.59 3.32
CA THR A 164 1.10 19.69 2.02
C THR A 164 1.25 18.31 1.40
N VAL A 165 0.69 18.13 0.21
CA VAL A 165 0.79 16.90 -0.59
C VAL A 165 1.84 17.11 -1.67
N VAL A 166 2.88 16.28 -1.67
CA VAL A 166 3.98 16.31 -2.65
C VAL A 166 3.70 15.29 -3.76
N GLY A 167 3.45 15.79 -4.95
CA GLY A 167 3.10 15.02 -6.15
C GLY A 167 1.61 15.11 -6.51
N GLY A 168 1.34 15.53 -7.75
CA GLY A 168 0.01 15.69 -8.33
C GLY A 168 -0.47 14.49 -9.13
N GLY A 169 0.09 13.30 -8.89
CA GLY A 169 -0.41 12.04 -9.46
C GLY A 169 -1.72 11.57 -8.80
N PRO A 170 -2.30 10.43 -9.23
CA PRO A 170 -3.58 9.93 -8.72
C PRO A 170 -3.66 9.89 -7.19
N THR A 171 -2.66 9.29 -6.53
CA THR A 171 -2.63 9.17 -5.06
C THR A 171 -2.61 10.54 -4.37
N GLY A 172 -1.83 11.51 -4.90
CA GLY A 172 -1.76 12.85 -4.33
C GLY A 172 -3.08 13.61 -4.48
N VAL A 173 -3.72 13.51 -5.63
CA VAL A 173 -5.03 14.13 -5.87
C VAL A 173 -6.12 13.48 -5.00
N GLU A 174 -6.11 12.16 -4.87
CA GLU A 174 -7.07 11.42 -4.04
C GLU A 174 -6.96 11.80 -2.55
N ILE A 175 -5.74 11.82 -1.99
CA ILE A 175 -5.56 12.21 -0.58
C ILE A 175 -5.89 13.70 -0.35
N ALA A 176 -5.52 14.58 -1.28
CA ALA A 176 -5.88 16.00 -1.17
C ALA A 176 -7.40 16.22 -1.25
N GLY A 177 -8.08 15.49 -2.12
CA GLY A 177 -9.55 15.49 -2.21
C GLY A 177 -10.20 15.02 -0.92
N ALA A 178 -9.74 13.89 -0.36
CA ALA A 178 -10.24 13.34 0.89
C ALA A 178 -10.02 14.28 2.10
N LEU A 179 -8.87 14.97 2.15
CA LEU A 179 -8.62 16.01 3.16
C LEU A 179 -9.55 17.23 2.95
N GLY A 180 -9.85 17.58 1.70
CA GLY A 180 -10.84 18.61 1.37
C GLY A 180 -12.24 18.24 1.81
N GLU A 181 -12.65 16.98 1.66
CA GLU A 181 -13.92 16.46 2.18
C GLU A 181 -13.95 16.44 3.71
N MET A 182 -12.86 16.02 4.36
CA MET A 182 -12.71 16.09 5.81
C MET A 182 -12.88 17.53 6.30
N LYS A 183 -12.23 18.50 5.67
CA LYS A 183 -12.40 19.94 5.96
C LYS A 183 -13.86 20.37 5.87
N LYS A 184 -14.57 19.96 4.82
CA LYS A 184 -15.93 20.39 4.53
C LYS A 184 -16.97 19.74 5.44
N TYR A 185 -16.85 18.45 5.71
CA TYR A 185 -17.93 17.66 6.32
C TYR A 185 -17.63 17.21 7.75
N ILE A 186 -16.37 17.03 8.12
CA ILE A 186 -15.97 16.50 9.43
C ILE A 186 -15.58 17.64 10.37
N LEU A 187 -14.71 18.54 9.92
CA LEU A 187 -14.15 19.59 10.76
C LEU A 187 -15.22 20.44 11.44
N SER A 188 -16.22 20.89 10.69
CA SER A 188 -17.31 21.75 11.21
C SER A 188 -18.22 21.04 12.22
N ARG A 189 -18.27 19.71 12.20
CA ARG A 189 -19.15 18.91 13.07
C ARG A 189 -18.44 18.40 14.32
N GLU A 190 -17.20 17.96 14.17
CA GLU A 190 -16.47 17.24 15.21
C GLU A 190 -15.40 18.09 15.89
N TYR A 191 -15.00 19.21 15.26
CA TYR A 191 -13.97 20.13 15.76
C TYR A 191 -14.48 21.59 15.76
N PRO A 192 -15.47 21.93 16.61
CA PRO A 192 -16.08 23.26 16.62
C PRO A 192 -15.10 24.39 17.00
N GLU A 193 -13.96 24.05 17.63
CA GLU A 193 -12.88 24.97 17.98
C GLU A 193 -12.04 25.41 16.78
N ILE A 194 -12.15 24.70 15.64
CA ILE A 194 -11.38 24.96 14.44
C ILE A 194 -12.27 25.54 13.35
N SER A 195 -11.94 26.75 12.89
CA SER A 195 -12.58 27.27 11.69
C SER A 195 -12.13 26.45 10.46
N PRO A 196 -13.06 25.99 9.60
CA PRO A 196 -12.67 25.36 8.34
C PRO A 196 -11.73 26.21 7.48
N CYS A 197 -11.78 27.54 7.60
CA CYS A 197 -10.90 28.47 6.88
C CYS A 197 -9.43 28.33 7.32
N ASP A 198 -9.17 27.89 8.54
CA ASP A 198 -7.80 27.71 9.05
C ASP A 198 -7.10 26.49 8.47
N MET A 199 -7.86 25.46 8.07
CA MET A 199 -7.28 24.27 7.43
C MET A 199 -6.97 24.54 5.95
N ARG A 200 -5.74 24.26 5.55
CA ARG A 200 -5.26 24.38 4.17
C ARG A 200 -4.76 23.02 3.68
N VAL A 201 -5.13 22.69 2.44
CA VAL A 201 -4.60 21.52 1.71
C VAL A 201 -3.92 22.08 0.47
N VAL A 202 -2.63 21.77 0.32
CA VAL A 202 -1.79 22.30 -0.75
C VAL A 202 -1.17 21.12 -1.52
N ILE A 203 -1.29 21.11 -2.84
CA ILE A 203 -0.57 20.15 -3.69
C ILE A 203 0.63 20.88 -4.30
N VAL A 204 1.82 20.27 -4.16
CA VAL A 204 3.05 20.70 -4.82
C VAL A 204 3.38 19.69 -5.91
N GLU A 205 3.43 20.15 -7.15
CA GLU A 205 3.71 19.34 -8.33
C GLU A 205 4.84 19.98 -9.16
N GLY A 206 5.77 19.16 -9.64
CA GLY A 206 6.91 19.63 -10.44
C GLY A 206 6.58 19.79 -11.93
N SER A 207 5.48 19.21 -12.40
CA SER A 207 5.00 19.35 -13.76
C SER A 207 4.01 20.52 -13.89
N ASP A 208 3.66 20.86 -15.14
CA ASP A 208 2.77 21.96 -15.49
C ASP A 208 1.29 21.69 -15.16
N ARG A 209 0.93 20.42 -14.88
CA ARG A 209 -0.45 20.04 -14.55
C ARG A 209 -0.54 18.84 -13.60
N LEU A 210 -1.65 18.75 -12.88
CA LEU A 210 -2.01 17.55 -12.12
C LEU A 210 -2.41 16.41 -13.07
N LEU A 211 -2.25 15.16 -12.61
CA LEU A 211 -2.66 13.96 -13.34
C LEU A 211 -2.08 13.90 -14.77
N GLN A 212 -0.81 14.26 -14.94
CA GLN A 212 -0.13 14.42 -16.22
C GLN A 212 -0.30 13.22 -17.17
N ASN A 213 -0.38 12.00 -16.62
CA ASN A 213 -0.54 10.76 -17.39
C ASN A 213 -2.00 10.43 -17.76
N MET A 214 -2.95 11.26 -17.40
CA MET A 214 -4.34 11.12 -17.82
C MET A 214 -4.64 12.01 -19.02
N SER A 215 -5.46 11.48 -19.96
CA SER A 215 -5.94 12.27 -21.10
C SER A 215 -6.75 13.47 -20.61
N CYS A 216 -6.53 14.64 -21.20
CA CYS A 216 -7.50 15.73 -21.09
C CYS A 216 -8.79 15.27 -21.79
N LEU A 217 -9.91 15.30 -21.07
CA LEU A 217 -11.24 15.17 -21.67
C LEU A 217 -11.58 16.45 -22.43
#